data_c94d3fd073d1923b6518f688088118b7
#
_entry.id   c94d3fd073d1923b6518f688088118b7
#
_cell.length_a   1.000
_cell.length_b   1.000
_cell.length_c   1.000
_cell.angle_alpha   90.00
_cell.angle_beta   90.00
_cell.angle_gamma   90.00
#
_symmetry.space_group_name_H-M   'P 1'
#
loop_
_entity.id
_entity.type
_entity.pdbx_description
1 polymer ?
#
loop_
_entity_poly.entity_id
_entity_poly.type
_entity_poly.pdbx_seq_one_letter_code
_entity_poly.pdbx_strand_id
1 'polypeptide(L)' 'MKNIPLSRFAICLKNKGSEDLIVRKVYQILPDEKAEKKGFLRVIDESGEDYLYPASYFFVLDLPQKIERTLRQRVAVGT' A
#
# COMPACT_ATOMS: atom_id res chain seq x y z
N MET A 1 20.64 10.82 -8.88
CA MET A 1 20.21 10.19 -8.59
C MET A 1 19.14 9.85 -8.75
N LYS A 2 18.73 9.43 -8.97
CA LYS A 2 17.72 9.16 -9.13
C LYS A 2 16.86 8.99 -8.33
N ASN A 3 15.93 9.27 -8.51
CA ASN A 3 14.91 9.15 -7.57
C ASN A 3 14.16 7.90 -7.80
N ILE A 4 14.50 6.90 -7.05
CA ILE A 4 13.75 5.67 -7.05
C ILE A 4 12.55 5.91 -6.18
N PRO A 5 11.33 5.76 -6.72
CA PRO A 5 10.14 5.97 -5.89
C PRO A 5 10.12 4.96 -4.75
N LEU A 6 9.86 5.46 -3.55
CA LEU A 6 9.71 4.61 -2.39
C LEU A 6 8.28 4.13 -2.28
N SER A 7 8.10 2.97 -1.69
CA SER A 7 6.75 2.51 -1.43
C SER A 7 6.07 3.43 -0.44
N ARG A 8 4.76 3.53 -0.57
CA ARG A 8 3.93 4.36 0.29
C ARG A 8 2.99 3.48 1.07
N PHE A 9 2.18 4.10 1.90
CA PHE A 9 1.18 3.40 2.69
C PHE A 9 -0.18 4.02 2.45
N ALA A 10 -1.21 3.22 2.60
CA ALA A 10 -2.58 3.68 2.44
C ALA A 10 -3.46 2.93 3.41
N ILE A 11 -4.51 3.61 3.85
CA ILE A 11 -5.49 2.96 4.71
C ILE A 11 -6.62 2.43 3.82
N CYS A 12 -7.05 1.21 4.11
CA CYS A 12 -8.12 0.59 3.35
C CYS A 12 -9.46 1.15 3.80
N LEU A 13 -10.21 1.71 2.85
CA LEU A 13 -11.52 2.30 3.13
C LEU A 13 -12.66 1.35 2.83
N LYS A 14 -12.48 0.46 1.86
CA LYS A 14 -13.47 -0.55 1.53
C LYS A 14 -12.77 -1.70 0.84
N ASN A 15 -13.37 -2.86 0.93
CA ASN A 15 -12.77 -4.05 0.37
C ASN A 15 -13.68 -4.79 -0.61
N LYS A 16 -14.95 -4.43 -0.68
CA LYS A 16 -15.91 -5.04 -1.63
C LYS A 16 -15.88 -6.55 -1.61
N GLY A 17 -15.71 -7.12 -0.42
CA GLY A 17 -15.69 -8.57 -0.27
C GLY A 17 -14.34 -9.23 -0.51
N SER A 18 -13.28 -8.45 -0.73
CA SER A 18 -11.94 -9.01 -0.84
C SER A 18 -11.48 -9.53 0.51
N GLU A 19 -11.19 -10.82 0.58
CA GLU A 19 -10.82 -11.42 1.86
C GLU A 19 -9.46 -10.99 2.34
N ASP A 20 -8.60 -10.54 1.44
CA ASP A 20 -7.24 -10.17 1.78
C ASP A 20 -7.07 -8.70 2.10
N LEU A 21 -8.18 -7.98 2.27
CA LEU A 21 -8.16 -6.59 2.69
C LEU A 21 -9.05 -6.40 3.91
N ILE A 22 -8.52 -5.72 4.91
CA ILE A 22 -9.27 -5.40 6.12
C ILE A 22 -9.50 -3.90 6.15
N VAL A 23 -10.77 -3.50 6.24
CA VAL A 23 -11.13 -2.09 6.26
C VAL A 23 -10.50 -1.43 7.49
N ARG A 24 -9.97 -0.23 7.29
CA ARG A 24 -9.30 0.60 8.29
C ARG A 24 -7.90 0.13 8.64
N LYS A 25 -7.39 -0.87 7.93
CA LYS A 25 -6.01 -1.29 8.14
C LYS A 25 -5.10 -0.59 7.15
N VAL A 26 -3.84 -0.40 7.53
CA VAL A 26 -2.83 0.24 6.69
C VAL A 26 -2.08 -0.82 5.91
N TYR A 27 -1.91 -0.57 4.61
CA TYR A 27 -1.20 -1.48 3.72
C TYR A 27 -0.09 -0.75 2.98
N GLN A 28 0.93 -1.47 2.63
CA GLN A 28 2.03 -0.93 1.85
C GLN A 28 1.66 -0.96 0.37
N ILE A 29 1.98 0.13 -0.33
CA ILE A 29 1.69 0.26 -1.75
C ILE A 29 3.00 0.34 -2.49
N LEU A 30 3.19 -0.53 -3.47
CA LEU A 30 4.38 -0.52 -4.29
C LEU A 30 4.20 0.45 -5.46
N PRO A 31 5.27 1.12 -5.88
CA PRO A 31 5.18 2.04 -7.02
C PRO A 31 4.81 1.27 -8.28
N ASP A 32 3.82 1.75 -9.00
CA ASP A 32 3.41 1.16 -10.27
C ASP A 32 2.67 2.22 -11.07
N GLU A 33 3.43 2.98 -11.85
CA GLU A 33 2.85 4.11 -12.58
C GLU A 33 1.78 3.69 -13.57
N LYS A 34 1.98 2.56 -14.22
CA LYS A 34 1.00 2.10 -15.20
C LYS A 34 -0.32 1.77 -14.54
N ALA A 35 -0.25 1.09 -13.41
CA ALA A 35 -1.47 0.75 -12.67
C ALA A 35 -2.16 2.02 -12.19
N GLU A 36 -1.38 2.97 -11.67
CA GLU A 36 -1.95 4.19 -11.11
C GLU A 36 -2.64 5.02 -12.17
N LYS A 37 -2.09 5.04 -13.37
CA LYS A 37 -2.73 5.76 -14.48
C LYS A 37 -4.07 5.16 -14.85
N LYS A 38 -4.27 3.90 -14.56
CA LYS A 38 -5.53 3.21 -14.87
C LYS A 38 -6.46 3.17 -13.68
N GLY A 39 -6.11 3.82 -12.58
CA GLY A 39 -6.97 3.88 -11.40
C GLY A 39 -6.79 2.75 -10.43
N PHE A 40 -5.64 2.08 -10.47
CA PHE A 40 -5.35 0.95 -9.58
C PHE A 40 -4.10 1.22 -8.77
N LEU A 41 -4.02 0.59 -7.61
CA LEU A 41 -2.82 0.61 -6.78
C LEU A 41 -2.32 -0.82 -6.62
N ARG A 42 -1.00 -0.96 -6.59
CA ARG A 42 -0.39 -2.26 -6.31
C ARG A 42 -0.14 -2.36 -4.83
N VAL A 43 -0.91 -3.21 -4.18
CA VAL A 43 -0.99 -3.27 -2.72
C VAL A 43 -0.49 -4.62 -2.24
N ILE A 44 0.34 -4.62 -1.20
CA ILE A 44 0.70 -5.86 -0.51
C ILE A 44 -0.41 -6.12 0.49
N ASP A 45 -1.21 -7.15 0.22
CA ASP A 45 -2.41 -7.40 1.02
C ASP A 45 -2.13 -8.43 2.14
N GLU A 46 -3.18 -8.94 2.75
CA GLU A 46 -3.03 -9.85 3.89
C GLU A 46 -2.34 -11.15 3.51
N SER A 47 -2.36 -11.52 2.24
CA SER A 47 -1.65 -12.72 1.79
C SER A 47 -0.13 -12.54 1.78
N GLY A 48 0.34 -11.31 1.87
CA GLY A 48 1.76 -11.01 1.78
C GLY A 48 2.24 -10.84 0.36
N GLU A 49 1.37 -10.99 -0.60
CA GLU A 49 1.70 -10.80 -2.02
C GLU A 49 1.06 -9.52 -2.51
N ASP A 50 1.54 -9.03 -3.64
CA ASP A 50 1.02 -7.79 -4.18
C ASP A 50 0.03 -8.06 -5.30
N TYR A 51 -1.09 -7.33 -5.24
CA TYR A 51 -2.13 -7.40 -6.25
C TYR A 51 -2.63 -6.00 -6.56
N LEU A 52 -3.25 -5.85 -7.70
CA LEU A 52 -3.85 -4.58 -8.09
C LEU A 52 -5.27 -4.48 -7.53
N TYR A 53 -5.53 -3.36 -6.88
CA TYR A 53 -6.86 -3.06 -6.35
C TYR A 53 -7.28 -1.67 -6.82
N PRO A 54 -8.57 -1.40 -6.94
CA PRO A 54 -9.02 -0.05 -7.32
C PRO A 54 -8.49 0.98 -6.33
N ALA A 55 -7.96 2.07 -6.86
CA ALA A 55 -7.41 3.12 -6.00
C ALA A 55 -8.47 3.69 -5.07
N SER A 56 -9.75 3.63 -5.48
CA SER A 56 -10.83 4.16 -4.65
C SER A 56 -11.04 3.39 -3.36
N TYR A 57 -10.44 2.20 -3.24
CA TYR A 57 -10.54 1.44 -1.99
C TYR A 57 -9.65 2.00 -0.90
N PHE A 58 -8.75 2.94 -1.24
CA PHE A 58 -7.69 3.35 -0.32
C PHE A 58 -7.59 4.85 -0.23
N PHE A 59 -7.08 5.30 0.90
CA PHE A 59 -6.64 6.67 1.08
C PHE A 59 -5.14 6.63 1.30
N VAL A 60 -4.38 7.17 0.34
CA VAL A 60 -2.92 7.16 0.42
C VAL A 60 -2.48 8.12 1.52
N LEU A 61 -1.61 7.64 2.39
CA LEU A 61 -1.15 8.42 3.52
C LEU A 61 0.12 9.18 3.15
N ASP A 62 0.18 10.45 3.55
CA ASP A 62 1.35 11.27 3.35
C ASP A 62 2.10 11.32 4.68
N LEU A 63 2.88 10.28 4.94
CA LEU A 63 3.53 10.11 6.22
C LEU A 63 4.94 10.72 6.20
N PRO A 64 5.40 11.24 7.35
CA PRO A 64 6.81 11.62 7.44
C PRO A 64 7.70 10.43 7.14
N GLN A 65 8.83 10.70 6.52
CA GLN A 65 9.74 9.66 6.09
C GLN A 65 10.15 8.75 7.24
N LYS A 66 10.34 9.33 8.41
CA LYS A 66 10.72 8.56 9.59
C LYS A 66 9.66 7.50 9.94
N ILE A 67 8.40 7.89 9.85
CA ILE A 67 7.30 6.97 10.15
C ILE A 67 7.20 5.88 9.10
N GLU A 68 7.33 6.26 7.84
CA GLU A 68 7.30 5.27 6.76
C GLU A 68 8.40 4.24 6.93
N ARG A 69 9.59 4.71 7.30
CA ARG A 69 10.70 3.80 7.49
C ARG A 69 10.41 2.81 8.62
N THR A 70 9.84 3.29 9.70
CA THR A 70 9.49 2.43 10.82
C THR A 70 8.48 1.36 10.40
N LEU A 71 7.47 1.77 9.64
CA LEU A 71 6.46 0.81 9.18
C LEU A 71 7.06 -0.25 8.27
N ARG A 72 7.97 0.16 7.37
CA ARG A 72 8.61 -0.80 6.48
C ARG A 72 9.47 -1.78 7.26
N GLN A 73 10.18 -1.29 8.27
CA GLN A 73 11.01 -2.16 9.08
C GLN A 73 10.20 -3.21 9.82
N ARG A 74 9.06 -2.79 10.35
CA ARG A 74 8.21 -3.73 11.09
C ARG A 74 7.68 -4.81 10.16
N VAL A 75 7.31 -4.43 8.96
CA VAL A 75 6.87 -5.40 7.97
C VAL A 75 8.00 -6.38 7.66
N ALA A 76 9.22 -5.84 7.48
CA ALA A 76 10.36 -6.66 7.11
C ALA A 76 10.73 -7.63 8.24
N VAL A 77 10.60 -7.19 9.49
CA VAL A 77 10.93 -8.04 10.63
C VAL A 77 9.88 -9.12 10.83
N GLY A 78 8.65 -8.86 10.41
CA GLY A 78 7.62 -9.89 10.48
C GLY A 78 7.07 -10.13 11.86
N THR A 79 7.26 -9.22 12.76
CA THR A 79 6.76 -9.41 14.14
C THR A 79 5.58 -8.55 14.44
#